data_304eb9e47c0afb0e4f588445b4944700
#
_entry.id   304eb9e47c0afb0e4f588445b4944700
#
_cell.length_a   1.000
_cell.length_b   1.000
_cell.length_c   1.000
_cell.angle_alpha   90.00
_cell.angle_beta   90.00
_cell.angle_gamma   90.00
#
_symmetry.space_group_name_H-M   'P 1'
#
loop_
_entity.id
_entity.type
_entity.pdbx_description
1 polymer ?
#
loop_
_entity_poly.entity_id
_entity_poly.type
_entity_poly.pdbx_seq_one_letter_code
_entity_poly.pdbx_strand_id
1 'polypeptide(L)'
;MIKFKNVHKHFKDLHVINGVNLEVKQGEVVVVCGPSGSGKSTLIRTVDQLERIESGEIWVDGINVADPQTDLNKVRTEVGFVFQHFNLYPHLSVLENIILSPVVVKKQRR
;
A
#
# COMPACT_ATOMS: atom_id res chain seq x y z
N MET A 1 6.75 3.30 11.06
CA MET A 1 6.17 4.51 10.53
C MET A 1 4.85 4.28 9.82
N ILE A 2 4.31 3.09 10.00
CA ILE A 2 2.95 2.75 9.52
C ILE A 2 2.11 2.39 10.73
N LYS A 3 0.90 2.96 10.81
CA LYS A 3 0.00 2.70 11.93
C LYS A 3 -1.43 2.48 11.43
N PHE A 4 -2.00 1.33 11.78
CA PHE A 4 -3.38 0.98 11.51
C PHE A 4 -4.19 1.16 12.78
N LYS A 5 -5.30 1.91 12.68
CA LYS A 5 -6.21 2.12 13.81
C LYS A 5 -7.60 1.65 13.44
N ASN A 6 -8.05 0.55 14.05
CA ASN A 6 -9.41 0.03 13.93
C ASN A 6 -9.87 -0.04 12.46
N VAL A 7 -9.05 -0.63 11.60
CA VAL A 7 -9.28 -0.68 10.15
C VAL A 7 -10.26 -1.79 9.80
N HIS A 8 -11.25 -1.45 8.97
CA HIS A 8 -12.25 -2.38 8.47
C HIS A 8 -12.32 -2.35 6.94
N LYS A 9 -12.42 -3.53 6.34
CA LYS A 9 -12.58 -3.68 4.90
C LYS A 9 -13.53 -4.84 4.60
N HIS A 10 -14.52 -4.56 3.75
CA HIS A 10 -15.48 -5.56 3.29
C HIS A 10 -15.38 -5.75 1.78
N PHE A 11 -15.65 -6.98 1.33
CA PHE A 11 -15.95 -7.28 -0.05
C PHE A 11 -17.31 -7.94 -0.08
N LYS A 12 -18.34 -7.23 -0.59
CA LYS A 12 -19.74 -7.66 -0.54
C LYS A 12 -20.13 -7.98 0.91
N ASP A 13 -20.50 -9.23 1.20
CA ASP A 13 -20.90 -9.65 2.54
C ASP A 13 -19.72 -10.17 3.38
N LEU A 14 -18.52 -10.22 2.82
CA LEU A 14 -17.34 -10.74 3.50
C LEU A 14 -16.54 -9.62 4.18
N HIS A 15 -16.42 -9.71 5.50
CA HIS A 15 -15.62 -8.78 6.29
C HIS A 15 -14.16 -9.24 6.30
N VAL A 16 -13.38 -8.79 5.32
CA VAL A 16 -12.01 -9.26 5.08
C VAL A 16 -11.03 -8.75 6.14
N ILE A 17 -11.15 -7.47 6.51
CA ILE A 17 -10.33 -6.85 7.57
C ILE A 17 -11.28 -6.37 8.66
N ASN A 18 -11.08 -6.84 9.88
CA ASN A 18 -12.02 -6.63 10.98
C ASN A 18 -11.31 -6.03 12.19
N GLY A 19 -11.33 -4.70 12.29
CA GLY A 19 -10.83 -3.98 13.44
C GLY A 19 -9.32 -4.15 13.66
N VAL A 20 -8.54 -4.13 12.60
CA VAL A 20 -7.10 -4.34 12.68
C VAL A 20 -6.40 -3.13 13.29
N ASN A 21 -5.56 -3.38 14.30
CA ASN A 21 -4.65 -2.41 14.89
C ASN A 21 -3.23 -2.94 14.74
N LEU A 22 -2.36 -2.14 14.15
CA LEU A 22 -0.99 -2.54 13.86
C LEU A 22 -0.10 -1.31 13.82
N GLU A 23 1.11 -1.43 14.33
CA GLU A 23 2.11 -0.37 14.24
C GLU A 23 3.44 -0.94 13.76
N VAL A 24 4.00 -0.33 12.72
CA VAL A 24 5.32 -0.67 12.20
C VAL A 24 6.23 0.53 12.43
N LYS A 25 7.26 0.33 13.24
CA LYS A 25 8.22 1.38 13.59
C LYS A 25 9.33 1.46 12.54
N GLN A 26 10.03 2.59 12.53
CA GLN A 26 11.15 2.80 11.62
C GLN A 26 12.21 1.72 11.81
N GLY A 27 12.70 1.14 10.71
CA GLY A 27 13.70 0.09 10.73
C GLY A 27 13.16 -1.29 11.07
N GLU A 28 11.86 -1.43 11.34
CA GLU A 28 11.23 -2.68 11.71
C GLU A 28 10.79 -3.47 10.47
N VAL A 29 10.94 -4.78 10.53
CA VAL A 29 10.42 -5.70 9.51
C VAL A 29 9.27 -6.51 10.11
N VAL A 30 8.10 -6.41 9.50
CA VAL A 30 6.90 -7.11 9.95
C VAL A 30 6.46 -8.11 8.88
N VAL A 31 6.19 -9.34 9.30
CA VAL A 31 5.72 -10.40 8.42
C VAL A 31 4.25 -10.68 8.73
N VAL A 32 3.42 -10.64 7.68
CA VAL A 32 1.99 -10.96 7.78
C VAL A 32 1.79 -12.37 7.25
N CYS A 33 1.37 -13.28 8.13
CA CYS A 33 1.20 -14.69 7.81
C CYS A 33 -0.28 -15.09 7.91
N GLY A 34 -0.65 -16.07 7.11
CA GLY A 34 -2.00 -16.64 7.14
C GLY A 34 -2.28 -17.48 5.91
N PRO A 35 -3.35 -18.27 5.94
CA PRO A 35 -3.75 -19.05 4.77
C PRO A 35 -4.22 -18.15 3.63
N SER A 36 -4.25 -18.71 2.42
CA SER A 36 -4.80 -18.02 1.26
C SER A 36 -6.25 -17.60 1.54
N GLY A 37 -6.59 -16.37 1.16
CA GLY A 37 -7.92 -15.82 1.40
C GLY A 37 -8.13 -15.21 2.78
N SER A 38 -7.09 -15.12 3.61
CA SER A 38 -7.19 -14.52 4.96
C SER A 38 -7.16 -13.00 4.97
N GLY A 39 -6.99 -12.36 3.82
CA GLY A 39 -6.98 -10.90 3.71
C GLY A 39 -5.62 -10.25 3.83
N LYS A 40 -4.53 -11.02 3.91
CA LYS A 40 -3.19 -10.45 4.07
C LYS A 40 -2.75 -9.57 2.90
N SER A 41 -3.04 -9.95 1.66
CA SER A 41 -2.73 -9.14 0.49
C SER A 41 -3.59 -7.87 0.45
N THR A 42 -4.85 -7.96 0.83
CA THR A 42 -5.74 -6.81 0.95
C THR A 42 -5.23 -5.83 1.99
N LEU A 43 -4.79 -6.32 3.15
CA LEU A 43 -4.22 -5.49 4.22
C LEU A 43 -3.02 -4.68 3.70
N ILE A 44 -2.11 -5.32 2.99
CA ILE A 44 -0.92 -4.66 2.45
C ILE A 44 -1.32 -3.58 1.43
N ARG A 45 -2.29 -3.87 0.56
CA ARG A 45 -2.74 -2.91 -0.46
C ARG A 45 -3.43 -1.68 0.12
N THR A 46 -3.92 -1.73 1.34
CA THR A 46 -4.55 -0.56 1.97
C THR A 46 -3.54 0.53 2.35
N VAL A 47 -2.27 0.18 2.50
CA VAL A 47 -1.22 1.14 2.91
C VAL A 47 -1.06 2.25 1.88
N ASP A 48 -1.08 1.93 0.59
CA ASP A 48 -1.00 2.93 -0.49
C ASP A 48 -2.34 3.16 -1.19
N GLN A 49 -3.42 2.67 -0.58
CA GLN A 49 -4.80 2.83 -1.06
C GLN A 49 -5.07 2.21 -2.43
N LEU A 50 -4.36 1.16 -2.81
CA LEU A 50 -4.77 0.30 -3.92
C LEU A 50 -6.10 -0.39 -3.61
N GLU A 51 -6.34 -0.67 -2.32
CA GLU A 51 -7.64 -1.06 -1.78
C GLU A 51 -8.04 -0.05 -0.72
N ARG A 52 -9.24 0.51 -0.82
CA ARG A 52 -9.74 1.50 0.13
C ARG A 52 -10.45 0.82 1.29
N ILE A 53 -10.29 1.40 2.49
CA ILE A 53 -10.95 0.90 3.70
C ILE A 53 -12.32 1.52 3.86
N GLU A 54 -13.25 0.83 4.55
CA GLU A 54 -14.57 1.36 4.89
C GLU A 54 -14.53 2.25 6.12
N SER A 55 -13.70 1.88 7.11
CA SER A 55 -13.56 2.68 8.34
C SER A 55 -12.19 2.47 8.96
N GLY A 56 -11.83 3.34 9.89
CA GLY A 56 -10.55 3.34 10.56
C GLY A 56 -9.58 4.33 9.96
N GLU A 57 -8.34 4.28 10.41
CA GLU A 57 -7.28 5.17 9.96
C GLU A 57 -6.03 4.37 9.65
N ILE A 58 -5.31 4.80 8.61
CA ILE A 58 -3.98 4.28 8.27
C ILE A 58 -3.04 5.47 8.13
N TRP A 59 -2.01 5.50 8.97
CA TRP A 59 -1.02 6.56 8.97
C TRP A 59 0.29 6.04 8.40
N VAL A 60 0.84 6.74 7.42
CA VAL A 60 2.15 6.45 6.82
C VAL A 60 2.98 7.73 6.96
N ASP A 61 4.05 7.67 7.75
CA ASP A 61 4.95 8.81 8.01
C ASP A 61 4.19 10.09 8.39
N GLY A 62 3.19 9.95 9.26
CA GLY A 62 2.41 11.08 9.75
C GLY A 62 1.30 11.55 8.83
N ILE A 63 1.06 10.85 7.71
CA ILE A 63 -0.01 11.17 6.76
C ILE A 63 -1.11 10.13 6.85
N ASN A 64 -2.35 10.56 7.05
CA ASN A 64 -3.51 9.66 7.03
C ASN A 64 -3.88 9.35 5.57
N VAL A 65 -3.51 8.17 5.11
CA VAL A 65 -3.72 7.77 3.69
C VAL A 65 -5.19 7.50 3.37
N ALA A 66 -6.01 7.25 4.38
CA ALA A 66 -7.45 7.01 4.20
C ALA A 66 -8.27 8.30 4.12
N ASP A 67 -7.68 9.46 4.41
CA ASP A 67 -8.35 10.76 4.30
C ASP A 67 -8.61 11.07 2.82
N PRO A 68 -9.85 11.39 2.42
CA PRO A 68 -10.15 11.74 1.02
C PRO A 68 -9.37 12.94 0.49
N GLN A 69 -8.88 13.81 1.36
CA GLN A 69 -8.13 15.01 0.97
C GLN A 69 -6.63 14.77 0.85
N THR A 70 -6.16 13.57 1.23
CA THR A 70 -4.74 13.23 1.14
C THR A 70 -4.30 13.10 -0.31
N ASP A 71 -3.15 13.71 -0.66
CA ASP A 71 -2.52 13.50 -1.95
C ASP A 71 -1.82 12.12 -1.96
N LEU A 72 -2.49 11.14 -2.55
CA LEU A 72 -1.97 9.78 -2.63
C LEU A 72 -0.70 9.66 -3.46
N ASN A 73 -0.46 10.58 -4.39
CA ASN A 73 0.77 10.56 -5.18
C ASN A 73 2.00 10.80 -4.29
N LYS A 74 1.89 11.66 -3.29
CA LYS A 74 2.95 11.87 -2.30
C LYS A 74 3.24 10.58 -1.52
N VAL A 75 2.18 9.93 -1.05
CA VAL A 75 2.31 8.68 -0.29
C VAL A 75 2.94 7.58 -1.16
N ARG A 76 2.43 7.41 -2.37
CA ARG A 76 2.91 6.39 -3.31
C ARG A 76 4.33 6.61 -3.77
N THR A 77 4.82 7.85 -3.71
CA THR A 77 6.22 8.16 -4.00
C THR A 77 7.16 7.61 -2.93
N GLU A 78 6.70 7.55 -1.68
CA GLU A 78 7.49 7.09 -0.53
C GLU A 78 7.32 5.60 -0.25
N VAL A 79 6.32 4.93 -0.84
CA VAL A 79 6.01 3.53 -0.59
C VAL A 79 6.33 2.69 -1.82
N GLY A 80 7.23 1.73 -1.67
CA GLY A 80 7.49 0.73 -2.71
C GLY A 80 6.59 -0.49 -2.50
N PHE A 81 6.04 -1.03 -3.57
CA PHE A 81 5.17 -2.19 -3.54
C PHE A 81 5.70 -3.27 -4.48
N VAL A 82 5.84 -4.50 -3.96
CA VAL A 82 6.22 -5.66 -4.76
C VAL A 82 4.99 -6.54 -4.92
N PHE A 83 4.48 -6.63 -6.14
CA PHE A 83 3.28 -7.41 -6.44
C PHE A 83 3.59 -8.90 -6.49
N GLN A 84 2.56 -9.73 -6.26
CA GLN A 84 2.65 -11.18 -6.42
C GLN A 84 2.95 -11.56 -7.87
N HIS A 85 2.46 -10.79 -8.84
CA HIS A 85 2.78 -10.92 -10.25
C HIS A 85 3.79 -9.84 -10.65
N PHE A 86 4.50 -10.05 -11.78
CA PHE A 86 5.58 -9.13 -12.18
C PHE A 86 5.09 -7.73 -12.55
N ASN A 87 3.90 -7.62 -13.16
CA ASN A 87 3.27 -6.34 -13.54
C ASN A 87 4.20 -5.41 -14.34
N LEU A 88 4.99 -5.98 -15.24
CA LEU A 88 5.88 -5.22 -16.11
C LEU A 88 5.12 -4.66 -17.31
N TYR A 89 5.57 -3.50 -17.78
CA TYR A 89 5.07 -2.96 -19.04
C TYR A 89 5.74 -3.70 -20.21
N PRO A 90 5.01 -4.49 -21.00
CA PRO A 90 5.63 -5.34 -22.02
C PRO A 90 6.26 -4.56 -23.18
N HIS A 91 5.85 -3.29 -23.37
CA HIS A 91 6.41 -2.42 -24.40
C HIS A 91 7.66 -1.66 -23.97
N LEU A 92 8.11 -1.85 -22.74
CA LEU A 92 9.28 -1.19 -22.19
C LEU A 92 10.39 -2.21 -21.92
N SER A 93 11.65 -1.77 -22.02
CA SER A 93 12.81 -2.56 -21.62
C SER A 93 12.86 -2.77 -20.11
N VAL A 94 13.78 -3.63 -19.65
CA VAL A 94 14.00 -3.83 -18.21
C VAL A 94 14.40 -2.51 -17.53
N LEU A 95 15.35 -1.78 -18.11
CA LEU A 95 15.79 -0.49 -17.56
C LEU A 95 14.63 0.51 -17.51
N GLU A 96 13.85 0.61 -18.58
CA GLU A 96 12.71 1.53 -18.64
C GLU A 96 11.64 1.18 -17.59
N ASN A 97 11.39 -0.10 -17.33
CA ASN A 97 10.48 -0.52 -16.24
C ASN A 97 10.99 -0.09 -14.86
N ILE A 98 12.29 -0.17 -14.62
CA ILE A 98 12.90 0.20 -13.34
C ILE A 98 12.85 1.70 -13.11
N ILE A 99 13.16 2.51 -14.14
CA ILE A 99 13.32 3.96 -13.99
C ILE A 99 12.03 4.75 -14.26
N LEU A 100 10.96 4.11 -14.75
CA LEU A 100 9.74 4.81 -15.17
C LEU A 100 9.21 5.73 -14.08
N SER A 101 8.99 5.23 -12.88
CA SER A 101 8.46 6.05 -11.79
C SER A 101 9.42 7.15 -11.36
N PRO A 102 10.71 6.90 -11.12
CA PRO A 102 11.65 7.98 -10.81
C PRO A 102 11.71 9.06 -11.87
N VAL A 103 11.68 8.70 -13.15
CA VAL A 103 11.76 9.68 -14.25
C VAL A 103 10.47 10.47 -14.39
N VAL A 104 9.33 9.81 -14.40
CA VAL A 104 8.03 10.46 -14.65
C VAL A 104 7.51 11.17 -13.41
N VAL A 105 7.54 10.54 -12.23
CA VAL A 105 6.95 11.07 -11.00
C VAL A 105 7.90 11.99 -10.27
N LYS A 106 9.13 11.55 -10.02
CA LYS A 106 10.15 12.33 -9.30
C LYS A 106 10.96 13.24 -10.21
N LYS A 107 10.78 13.13 -11.53
CA LYS A 107 11.48 13.92 -12.54
C LYS A 107 13.01 13.79 -12.44
N GLN A 108 13.50 12.62 -12.07
CA GLN A 108 14.91 12.33 -12.01
C GLN A 108 15.47 12.11 -13.42
N ARG A 109 16.76 12.36 -13.59
CA ARG A 109 17.45 12.07 -14.85
C ARG A 109 17.66 10.56 -14.99
N ARG A 110 17.62 10.09 -16.24
CA ARG A 110 17.87 8.68 -16.58
C ARG A 110 19.29 8.26 -16.27
#